data_6c8fb3c09ea5258fd9f54a1453eea1e7
#
_entry.id   6c8fb3c09ea5258fd9f54a1453eea1e7
#
_cell.length_a   1.000
_cell.length_b   1.000
_cell.length_c   1.000
_cell.angle_alpha   90.00
_cell.angle_beta   90.00
_cell.angle_gamma   90.00
#
_symmetry.space_group_name_H-M   'P 1'
#
loop_
_entity.id
_entity.type
_entity.pdbx_description
1 polymer ?
#
loop_
_entity_poly.entity_id
_entity_poly.type
_entity_poly.pdbx_seq_one_letter_code
_entity_poly.pdbx_strand_id
1 'polypeptide(L)'
;MPTQAAEGWFGNNKSAVLGTYEDKRRINLMNENFSYKMKLTDEEKEILHGSKGEVMAKVMKTLVLYGDAFGAERFVPVNGKGHLVTSFGISVLKPVFSIMDELIKGGLKVDEGFTVDPRPIDYANVKCNPLQKLIFNKILYGMQDSYEVQLNKLGLKSDKSFTCACYFDEVGNTPKKGDILSWAESSAVVFANSVLGARCNRNSGIIELFGSILGKVPEFDLLTDEGRKAKWIIEVKTTKIPEAQVLGSAIGMKVMEDVPYVKGLDKWIGTELTDDA
;
A
#
# COMPACT_ATOMS: atom_id res chain seq x y z
N MET A 1 12.47 28.04 -6.95
CA MET A 1 12.66 28.20 -5.49
C MET A 1 11.84 27.11 -4.83
N PRO A 2 12.40 26.18 -4.05
CA PRO A 2 11.61 25.23 -3.30
C PRO A 2 11.02 25.95 -2.08
N THR A 3 9.75 25.69 -1.82
CA THR A 3 9.00 26.30 -0.74
C THR A 3 9.49 25.82 0.63
N GLN A 4 9.58 26.69 1.61
CA GLN A 4 10.06 26.47 2.99
C GLN A 4 9.37 25.31 3.76
N ALA A 5 8.32 24.71 3.21
CA ALA A 5 7.63 23.57 3.83
C ALA A 5 8.42 22.25 3.77
N ALA A 6 9.42 22.13 2.88
CA ALA A 6 10.20 20.89 2.73
C ALA A 6 11.41 20.81 3.67
N GLU A 7 11.89 21.94 4.19
CA GLU A 7 13.11 21.98 5.02
C GLU A 7 12.89 21.52 6.46
N GLY A 8 11.66 21.53 6.96
CA GLY A 8 11.33 21.13 8.33
C GLY A 8 11.31 19.62 8.58
N TRP A 9 11.38 18.79 7.55
CA TRP A 9 11.33 17.33 7.70
C TRP A 9 12.71 16.66 7.80
N PHE A 10 13.78 17.36 7.39
CA PHE A 10 15.11 16.78 7.23
C PHE A 10 16.19 17.52 8.04
N GLY A 11 16.09 17.49 9.36
CA GLY A 11 17.17 17.97 10.24
C GLY A 11 18.31 16.94 10.37
N ASN A 12 19.55 17.41 10.22
CA ASN A 12 20.80 16.64 10.36
C ASN A 12 20.83 15.75 11.59
N ASN A 13 21.08 14.45 11.44
CA ASN A 13 21.11 13.50 12.53
C ASN A 13 22.48 12.85 12.76
N LYS A 14 22.88 12.87 14.00
CA LYS A 14 23.98 12.05 14.55
C LYS A 14 23.38 10.95 15.42
N SER A 15 23.80 9.70 15.14
CA SER A 15 23.72 8.45 15.92
C SER A 15 22.41 8.10 16.68
N ALA A 16 21.81 6.97 16.25
CA ALA A 16 20.72 6.30 16.94
C ALA A 16 21.24 5.56 18.19
N VAL A 17 20.94 6.10 19.35
CA VAL A 17 20.88 5.38 20.62
C VAL A 17 19.53 5.75 21.23
N LEU A 18 18.84 4.78 21.83
CA LEU A 18 17.56 4.90 22.56
C LEU A 18 17.27 6.34 23.01
N GLY A 19 16.20 6.92 22.46
CA GLY A 19 15.89 8.34 22.48
C GLY A 19 16.19 9.02 23.80
N THR A 20 16.98 10.08 23.75
CA THR A 20 17.33 10.91 24.89
C THR A 20 16.10 11.60 25.45
N TYR A 21 16.18 12.13 26.67
CA TYR A 21 15.11 12.94 27.27
C TYR A 21 14.70 14.13 26.38
N GLU A 22 15.66 14.67 25.60
CA GLU A 22 15.42 15.74 24.62
C GLU A 22 14.60 15.25 23.41
N ASP A 23 14.82 14.02 22.92
CA ASP A 23 14.03 13.44 21.82
C ASP A 23 12.58 13.23 22.24
N LYS A 24 12.35 12.71 23.44
CA LYS A 24 10.99 12.56 24.02
C LYS A 24 10.29 13.91 24.19
N ARG A 25 11.01 14.95 24.61
CA ARG A 25 10.49 16.30 24.75
C ARG A 25 10.15 16.91 23.38
N ARG A 26 10.97 16.67 22.35
CA ARG A 26 10.73 17.15 20.99
C ARG A 26 9.51 16.47 20.36
N ILE A 27 9.36 15.16 20.54
CA ILE A 27 8.17 14.40 20.11
C ILE A 27 6.92 14.91 20.83
N ASN A 28 7.00 15.16 22.16
CA ASN A 28 5.90 15.73 22.91
C ASN A 28 5.51 17.12 22.42
N LEU A 29 6.47 18.01 22.16
CA LEU A 29 6.20 19.34 21.57
C LEU A 29 5.58 19.26 20.17
N MET A 30 5.97 18.27 19.37
CA MET A 30 5.34 18.01 18.07
C MET A 30 3.89 17.47 18.20
N ASN A 31 3.54 16.90 19.34
CA ASN A 31 2.23 16.30 19.60
C ASN A 31 1.30 17.20 20.44
N GLU A 32 1.81 18.24 21.12
CA GLU A 32 1.01 19.13 21.98
C GLU A 32 -0.16 19.83 21.25
N ASN A 33 -0.11 19.92 19.91
CA ASN A 33 -1.20 20.45 19.07
C ASN A 33 -1.81 19.42 18.12
N PHE A 34 -1.52 18.11 18.35
CA PHE A 34 -2.01 17.04 17.49
C PHE A 34 -3.36 16.55 18.00
N SER A 35 -4.41 16.90 17.30
CA SER A 35 -5.78 16.47 17.57
C SER A 35 -6.19 15.38 16.60
N TYR A 36 -6.78 14.31 17.08
CA TYR A 36 -7.30 13.20 16.28
C TYR A 36 -8.59 12.65 16.90
N LYS A 37 -9.40 11.99 16.06
CA LYS A 37 -10.71 11.41 16.44
C LYS A 37 -10.63 9.90 16.63
N MET A 38 -9.65 9.24 16.02
CA MET A 38 -9.48 7.79 16.14
C MET A 38 -9.33 7.36 17.60
N LYS A 39 -9.93 6.22 17.94
CA LYS A 39 -9.80 5.56 19.25
C LYS A 39 -8.54 4.72 19.26
N LEU A 40 -7.47 5.24 19.83
CA LEU A 40 -6.20 4.54 19.97
C LEU A 40 -6.15 3.75 21.28
N THR A 41 -5.59 2.53 21.21
CA THR A 41 -5.21 1.74 22.38
C THR A 41 -4.06 2.43 23.14
N ASP A 42 -3.79 2.02 24.37
CA ASP A 42 -2.70 2.60 25.14
C ASP A 42 -1.33 2.30 24.49
N GLU A 43 -1.13 1.08 23.93
CA GLU A 43 0.08 0.77 23.15
C GLU A 43 0.23 1.70 21.94
N GLU A 44 -0.84 1.96 21.19
CA GLU A 44 -0.82 2.85 20.03
C GLU A 44 -0.50 4.30 20.42
N LYS A 45 -1.03 4.78 21.54
CA LYS A 45 -0.65 6.08 22.11
C LYS A 45 0.82 6.12 22.51
N GLU A 46 1.34 5.06 23.15
CA GLU A 46 2.75 4.98 23.51
C GLU A 46 3.65 5.03 22.25
N ILE A 47 3.27 4.32 21.17
CA ILE A 47 3.98 4.38 19.88
C ILE A 47 3.95 5.80 19.33
N LEU A 48 2.78 6.45 19.33
CA LEU A 48 2.60 7.83 18.88
C LEU A 48 3.48 8.80 19.68
N HIS A 49 3.68 8.53 20.97
CA HIS A 49 4.56 9.32 21.85
C HIS A 49 6.04 8.88 21.83
N GLY A 50 6.42 7.97 20.93
CA GLY A 50 7.80 7.64 20.65
C GLY A 50 8.37 6.47 21.43
N SER A 51 7.56 5.60 22.04
CA SER A 51 8.05 4.40 22.76
C SER A 51 8.86 3.46 21.86
N LYS A 52 8.57 3.44 20.55
CA LYS A 52 9.30 2.67 19.53
C LYS A 52 10.20 3.56 18.63
N GLY A 53 10.61 4.73 19.12
CA GLY A 53 11.48 5.68 18.43
C GLY A 53 10.76 6.74 17.60
N GLU A 54 11.49 7.82 17.27
CA GLU A 54 10.93 8.99 16.58
C GLU A 54 10.33 8.66 15.21
N VAL A 55 11.02 7.81 14.43
CA VAL A 55 10.57 7.47 13.07
C VAL A 55 9.28 6.65 13.11
N MET A 56 9.16 5.71 14.05
CA MET A 56 7.91 4.96 14.25
C MET A 56 6.77 5.87 14.73
N ALA A 57 7.06 6.86 15.58
CA ALA A 57 6.06 7.85 15.98
C ALA A 57 5.54 8.68 14.79
N LYS A 58 6.41 9.03 13.82
CA LYS A 58 6.01 9.70 12.57
C LYS A 58 5.14 8.80 11.71
N VAL A 59 5.50 7.52 11.56
CA VAL A 59 4.67 6.52 10.87
C VAL A 59 3.30 6.44 11.50
N MET A 60 3.23 6.26 12.81
CA MET A 60 1.98 6.20 13.57
C MET A 60 1.14 7.45 13.40
N LYS A 61 1.75 8.64 13.55
CA LYS A 61 1.08 9.93 13.37
C LYS A 61 0.49 10.08 11.96
N THR A 62 1.22 9.67 10.94
CA THR A 62 0.76 9.74 9.55
C THR A 62 -0.46 8.83 9.34
N LEU A 63 -0.43 7.61 9.86
CA LEU A 63 -1.55 6.68 9.75
C LEU A 63 -2.78 7.14 10.55
N VAL A 64 -2.59 7.77 11.71
CA VAL A 64 -3.70 8.38 12.48
C VAL A 64 -4.34 9.53 11.70
N LEU A 65 -3.54 10.44 11.14
CA LEU A 65 -4.06 11.55 10.31
C LEU A 65 -4.78 11.04 9.08
N TYR A 66 -4.22 9.99 8.44
CA TYR A 66 -4.83 9.35 7.29
C TYR A 66 -6.17 8.71 7.67
N GLY A 67 -6.20 7.94 8.75
CA GLY A 67 -7.42 7.33 9.27
C GLY A 67 -8.50 8.35 9.60
N ASP A 68 -8.14 9.42 10.30
CA ASP A 68 -9.06 10.51 10.64
C ASP A 68 -9.66 11.17 9.39
N ALA A 69 -8.84 11.37 8.34
CA ALA A 69 -9.30 11.98 7.08
C ALA A 69 -10.34 11.11 6.36
N PHE A 70 -10.27 9.78 6.52
CA PHE A 70 -11.21 8.83 5.94
C PHE A 70 -12.27 8.33 6.94
N GLY A 71 -12.34 8.90 8.13
CA GLY A 71 -13.35 8.58 9.14
C GLY A 71 -13.15 7.22 9.83
N ALA A 72 -11.92 6.70 9.85
CA ALA A 72 -11.60 5.49 10.59
C ALA A 72 -11.80 5.71 12.10
N GLU A 73 -12.42 4.73 12.77
CA GLU A 73 -12.60 4.80 14.22
C GLU A 73 -11.40 4.26 15.00
N ARG A 74 -10.67 3.29 14.44
CA ARG A 74 -9.61 2.54 15.10
C ARG A 74 -8.63 1.94 14.08
N PHE A 75 -7.54 1.38 14.59
CA PHE A 75 -6.69 0.48 13.84
C PHE A 75 -7.18 -0.98 13.91
N VAL A 76 -6.90 -1.73 12.83
CA VAL A 76 -7.06 -3.18 12.78
C VAL A 76 -5.78 -3.85 12.35
N PRO A 77 -5.48 -5.08 12.83
CA PRO A 77 -4.26 -5.78 12.46
C PRO A 77 -4.28 -6.18 10.97
N VAL A 78 -3.11 -6.10 10.33
CA VAL A 78 -2.90 -6.61 8.97
C VAL A 78 -2.64 -8.11 9.04
N ASN A 79 -3.24 -8.87 8.12
CA ASN A 79 -2.99 -10.28 7.91
C ASN A 79 -2.10 -10.48 6.68
N GLY A 80 -1.06 -11.29 6.82
CA GLY A 80 -0.15 -11.60 5.71
C GLY A 80 0.83 -10.48 5.35
N LYS A 81 1.39 -10.58 4.15
CA LYS A 81 2.44 -9.69 3.66
C LYS A 81 1.83 -8.48 2.97
N GLY A 82 2.50 -7.32 3.06
CA GLY A 82 2.15 -6.15 2.28
C GLY A 82 2.35 -6.34 0.78
N HIS A 83 1.68 -5.50 -0.02
CA HIS A 83 1.95 -5.38 -1.46
C HIS A 83 2.02 -3.91 -1.83
N LEU A 84 3.18 -3.47 -2.30
CA LEU A 84 3.51 -2.07 -2.42
C LEU A 84 3.58 -1.61 -3.88
N VAL A 85 3.01 -0.44 -4.14
CA VAL A 85 3.27 0.36 -5.33
C VAL A 85 4.10 1.54 -4.89
N THR A 86 5.38 1.50 -5.10
CA THR A 86 6.27 2.61 -4.86
C THR A 86 6.91 3.03 -6.18
N SER A 87 7.24 4.21 -6.30
CA SER A 87 7.69 5.03 -7.43
C SER A 87 8.51 4.41 -8.57
N PHE A 88 8.68 3.11 -8.65
CA PHE A 88 9.34 2.44 -9.78
C PHE A 88 10.76 2.95 -10.11
N GLY A 89 11.50 3.47 -9.15
CA GLY A 89 12.82 4.05 -9.43
C GLY A 89 12.78 5.34 -10.25
N ILE A 90 11.63 6.00 -10.38
CA ILE A 90 11.50 7.25 -11.13
C ILE A 90 12.22 8.39 -10.41
N SER A 91 13.19 8.99 -11.09
CA SER A 91 14.09 9.99 -10.51
C SER A 91 13.39 11.25 -9.97
N VAL A 92 12.20 11.59 -10.46
CA VAL A 92 11.43 12.76 -10.01
C VAL A 92 10.77 12.56 -8.65
N LEU A 93 10.65 11.33 -8.17
CA LEU A 93 10.00 10.99 -6.92
C LEU A 93 10.96 10.96 -5.72
N LYS A 94 11.94 11.86 -5.71
CA LYS A 94 12.93 12.00 -4.62
C LYS A 94 12.34 11.96 -3.20
N PRO A 95 11.19 12.58 -2.89
CA PRO A 95 10.60 12.51 -1.56
C PRO A 95 10.34 11.08 -1.06
N VAL A 96 9.93 10.18 -1.95
CA VAL A 96 9.68 8.77 -1.61
C VAL A 96 10.96 8.09 -1.17
N PHE A 97 12.06 8.27 -1.92
CA PHE A 97 13.37 7.72 -1.56
C PHE A 97 13.86 8.26 -0.21
N SER A 98 13.63 9.56 0.03
CA SER A 98 14.00 10.19 1.31
C SER A 98 13.21 9.60 2.50
N ILE A 99 11.92 9.34 2.32
CA ILE A 99 11.09 8.68 3.33
C ILE A 99 11.61 7.26 3.60
N MET A 100 11.90 6.49 2.54
CA MET A 100 12.43 5.13 2.68
C MET A 100 13.79 5.14 3.41
N ASP A 101 14.67 6.09 3.10
CA ASP A 101 15.94 6.27 3.81
C ASP A 101 15.73 6.62 5.29
N GLU A 102 14.75 7.44 5.63
CA GLU A 102 14.41 7.77 7.02
C GLU A 102 13.93 6.52 7.76
N LEU A 103 13.05 5.72 7.17
CA LEU A 103 12.60 4.45 7.75
C LEU A 103 13.78 3.51 8.02
N ILE A 104 14.67 3.33 7.04
CA ILE A 104 15.86 2.48 7.14
C ILE A 104 16.80 2.98 8.26
N LYS A 105 17.08 4.28 8.30
CA LYS A 105 17.90 4.91 9.35
C LYS A 105 17.29 4.76 10.73
N GLY A 106 15.96 4.76 10.82
CA GLY A 106 15.21 4.48 12.05
C GLY A 106 15.20 3.00 12.44
N GLY A 107 15.83 2.12 11.67
CA GLY A 107 15.85 0.67 11.92
C GLY A 107 14.53 -0.03 11.62
N LEU A 108 13.60 0.63 10.91
CA LEU A 108 12.29 0.07 10.60
C LEU A 108 12.36 -0.85 9.38
N LYS A 109 11.60 -1.92 9.43
CA LYS A 109 11.43 -2.88 8.34
C LYS A 109 10.09 -3.60 8.48
N VAL A 110 9.67 -4.26 7.41
CA VAL A 110 8.53 -5.17 7.42
C VAL A 110 9.04 -6.58 7.72
N ASP A 111 8.77 -7.09 8.90
CA ASP A 111 9.33 -8.38 9.37
C ASP A 111 8.84 -9.57 8.54
N GLU A 112 7.54 -9.60 8.21
CA GLU A 112 6.93 -10.63 7.34
C GLU A 112 7.39 -10.53 5.89
N GLY A 113 8.00 -9.40 5.51
CA GLY A 113 8.31 -9.06 4.13
C GLY A 113 7.11 -8.54 3.37
N PHE A 114 7.33 -8.24 2.11
CA PHE A 114 6.31 -7.72 1.21
C PHE A 114 6.60 -8.09 -0.25
N THR A 115 5.61 -7.91 -1.10
CA THR A 115 5.71 -7.93 -2.55
C THR A 115 5.58 -6.51 -3.09
N VAL A 116 6.02 -6.28 -4.30
CA VAL A 116 6.03 -4.97 -4.94
C VAL A 116 5.76 -5.13 -6.43
N ASP A 117 5.25 -4.11 -7.07
CA ASP A 117 5.04 -4.06 -8.51
C ASP A 117 6.27 -4.48 -9.30
N PRO A 118 6.08 -5.00 -10.54
CA PRO A 118 7.17 -5.39 -11.41
C PRO A 118 8.16 -4.25 -11.65
N ARG A 119 9.38 -4.62 -11.93
CA ARG A 119 10.37 -3.66 -12.44
C ARG A 119 9.83 -2.98 -13.70
N PRO A 120 9.97 -1.67 -13.84
CA PRO A 120 9.41 -0.93 -14.98
C PRO A 120 10.07 -1.28 -16.30
N ILE A 121 11.29 -1.83 -16.28
CA ILE A 121 12.05 -2.23 -17.45
C ILE A 121 12.63 -3.62 -17.22
N ASP A 122 12.34 -4.52 -18.16
CA ASP A 122 12.98 -5.82 -18.26
C ASP A 122 14.28 -5.70 -19.08
N TYR A 123 15.39 -5.45 -18.42
CA TYR A 123 16.70 -5.32 -19.05
C TYR A 123 17.22 -6.63 -19.69
N ALA A 124 16.73 -7.76 -19.23
CA ALA A 124 17.17 -9.07 -19.70
C ALA A 124 16.55 -9.45 -21.04
N ASN A 125 15.26 -9.15 -21.22
CA ASN A 125 14.49 -9.62 -22.36
C ASN A 125 14.14 -8.52 -23.37
N VAL A 126 14.10 -7.24 -22.95
CA VAL A 126 13.73 -6.13 -23.81
C VAL A 126 14.98 -5.45 -24.39
N LYS A 127 15.15 -5.57 -25.71
CA LYS A 127 16.22 -4.90 -26.45
C LYS A 127 15.90 -3.43 -26.65
N CYS A 128 16.75 -2.56 -26.14
CA CYS A 128 16.67 -1.11 -26.33
C CYS A 128 17.80 -0.60 -27.21
N ASN A 129 17.52 0.35 -28.07
CA ASN A 129 18.55 1.09 -28.79
C ASN A 129 19.31 2.06 -27.84
N PRO A 130 20.47 2.63 -28.23
CA PRO A 130 21.26 3.51 -27.34
C PRO A 130 20.49 4.72 -26.81
N LEU A 131 19.62 5.33 -27.62
CA LEU A 131 18.81 6.48 -27.21
C LEU A 131 17.75 6.07 -26.18
N GLN A 132 17.07 4.96 -26.42
CA GLN A 132 16.11 4.40 -25.47
C GLN A 132 16.80 4.06 -24.14
N LYS A 133 17.98 3.44 -24.17
CA LYS A 133 18.76 3.16 -22.96
C LYS A 133 19.11 4.45 -22.20
N LEU A 134 19.49 5.50 -22.89
CA LEU A 134 19.76 6.78 -22.24
C LEU A 134 18.51 7.34 -21.55
N ILE A 135 17.39 7.40 -22.27
CA ILE A 135 16.14 7.97 -21.75
C ILE A 135 15.60 7.13 -20.59
N PHE A 136 15.43 5.84 -20.79
CA PHE A 136 14.80 4.98 -19.78
C PHE A 136 15.72 4.68 -18.60
N ASN A 137 16.97 4.25 -18.86
CA ASN A 137 17.85 3.78 -17.78
C ASN A 137 18.56 4.89 -17.04
N LYS A 138 18.76 6.07 -17.66
CA LYS A 138 19.52 7.17 -17.01
C LYS A 138 18.60 8.30 -16.56
N ILE A 139 17.61 8.68 -17.37
CA ILE A 139 16.78 9.85 -17.08
C ILE A 139 15.53 9.44 -16.28
N LEU A 140 14.76 8.47 -16.76
CA LEU A 140 13.49 8.10 -16.10
C LEU A 140 13.70 7.20 -14.89
N TYR A 141 14.41 6.10 -15.06
CA TYR A 141 14.56 5.06 -14.02
C TYR A 141 15.99 4.96 -13.47
N GLY A 142 16.75 6.06 -13.52
CA GLY A 142 18.13 6.09 -13.04
C GLY A 142 18.31 5.81 -11.54
N MET A 143 17.21 5.79 -10.77
CA MET A 143 17.21 5.46 -9.36
C MET A 143 16.80 3.99 -9.06
N GLN A 144 16.58 3.16 -10.08
CA GLN A 144 16.04 1.80 -9.89
C GLN A 144 16.93 0.96 -8.97
N ASP A 145 18.25 0.95 -9.18
CA ASP A 145 19.18 0.18 -8.36
C ASP A 145 19.17 0.64 -6.89
N SER A 146 19.15 1.96 -6.68
CA SER A 146 19.07 2.53 -5.31
C SER A 146 17.75 2.18 -4.64
N TYR A 147 16.66 2.20 -5.40
CA TYR A 147 15.33 1.82 -4.95
C TYR A 147 15.28 0.34 -4.49
N GLU A 148 15.82 -0.58 -5.29
CA GLU A 148 15.87 -1.99 -4.94
C GLU A 148 16.72 -2.26 -3.68
N VAL A 149 17.83 -1.52 -3.51
CA VAL A 149 18.61 -1.58 -2.26
C VAL A 149 17.78 -1.13 -1.06
N GLN A 150 16.97 -0.08 -1.19
CA GLN A 150 16.07 0.38 -0.13
C GLN A 150 14.97 -0.65 0.17
N LEU A 151 14.34 -1.21 -0.86
CA LEU A 151 13.34 -2.26 -0.70
C LEU A 151 13.88 -3.49 0.05
N ASN A 152 15.07 -3.95 -0.31
CA ASN A 152 15.74 -5.07 0.38
C ASN A 152 15.99 -4.76 1.86
N LYS A 153 16.44 -3.55 2.19
CA LYS A 153 16.64 -3.11 3.59
C LYS A 153 15.34 -3.01 4.36
N LEU A 154 14.24 -2.67 3.69
CA LEU A 154 12.91 -2.56 4.29
C LEU A 154 12.20 -3.92 4.41
N GLY A 155 12.74 -5.00 3.84
CA GLY A 155 12.20 -6.34 4.05
C GLY A 155 11.77 -7.10 2.79
N LEU A 156 12.04 -6.58 1.56
CA LEU A 156 11.86 -7.36 0.34
C LEU A 156 12.81 -8.58 0.37
N LYS A 157 12.26 -9.79 0.20
CA LYS A 157 13.02 -11.03 0.45
C LYS A 157 13.46 -11.77 -0.81
N SER A 158 12.88 -11.48 -1.98
CA SER A 158 13.08 -12.28 -3.19
C SER A 158 12.81 -11.50 -4.46
N ASP A 159 13.50 -11.85 -5.54
CA ASP A 159 13.22 -11.34 -6.88
C ASP A 159 11.82 -11.74 -7.39
N LYS A 160 11.27 -12.87 -6.90
CA LYS A 160 9.89 -13.27 -7.17
C LYS A 160 8.86 -12.33 -6.56
N SER A 161 9.27 -11.44 -5.65
CA SER A 161 8.38 -10.45 -5.03
C SER A 161 8.06 -9.27 -5.96
N PHE A 162 8.72 -9.13 -7.12
CA PHE A 162 8.40 -8.12 -8.13
C PHE A 162 7.29 -8.64 -9.06
N THR A 163 6.04 -8.40 -8.71
CA THR A 163 4.89 -8.90 -9.47
C THR A 163 3.60 -8.15 -9.12
N CYS A 164 2.73 -7.90 -10.10
CA CYS A 164 1.35 -7.45 -9.86
C CYS A 164 0.47 -8.59 -9.33
N ALA A 165 0.76 -9.83 -9.71
CA ALA A 165 -0.02 -11.01 -9.32
C ALA A 165 0.52 -11.63 -8.02
N CYS A 166 0.62 -10.82 -6.97
CA CYS A 166 1.18 -11.20 -5.68
C CYS A 166 0.39 -12.31 -4.97
N TYR A 167 -0.84 -12.52 -5.36
CA TYR A 167 -1.79 -13.50 -4.83
C TYR A 167 -1.62 -14.91 -5.39
N PHE A 168 -0.71 -15.15 -6.31
CA PHE A 168 -0.41 -16.51 -6.75
C PHE A 168 0.38 -17.28 -5.70
N ASP A 169 0.07 -18.57 -5.56
CA ASP A 169 0.66 -19.44 -4.53
C ASP A 169 2.20 -19.51 -4.61
N GLU A 170 2.76 -19.51 -5.83
CA GLU A 170 4.22 -19.51 -6.03
C GLU A 170 4.91 -18.23 -5.57
N VAL A 171 4.17 -17.12 -5.42
CA VAL A 171 4.67 -15.87 -4.86
C VAL A 171 4.61 -15.88 -3.33
N GLY A 172 3.64 -16.61 -2.78
CA GLY A 172 3.48 -16.82 -1.36
C GLY A 172 2.95 -15.59 -0.61
N ASN A 173 2.05 -14.83 -1.25
CA ASN A 173 1.31 -13.73 -0.65
C ASN A 173 -0.21 -13.86 -0.92
N THR A 174 -0.71 -15.10 -1.01
CA THR A 174 -2.13 -15.41 -1.21
C THR A 174 -2.90 -15.18 0.08
N PRO A 175 -3.86 -14.23 0.12
CA PRO A 175 -4.67 -13.98 1.32
C PRO A 175 -5.80 -14.99 1.43
N LYS A 176 -6.34 -15.11 2.63
CA LYS A 176 -7.55 -15.87 2.92
C LYS A 176 -8.78 -14.95 2.92
N LYS A 177 -9.95 -15.55 2.74
CA LYS A 177 -11.23 -14.83 2.88
C LYS A 177 -11.31 -14.17 4.27
N GLY A 178 -11.60 -12.88 4.28
CA GLY A 178 -11.72 -12.06 5.49
C GLY A 178 -10.41 -11.45 5.99
N ASP A 179 -9.24 -11.83 5.44
CA ASP A 179 -7.97 -11.20 5.79
C ASP A 179 -8.00 -9.70 5.49
N ILE A 180 -7.40 -8.92 6.37
CA ILE A 180 -7.21 -7.48 6.21
C ILE A 180 -5.82 -7.25 5.64
N LEU A 181 -5.74 -6.55 4.51
CA LEU A 181 -4.52 -6.39 3.74
C LEU A 181 -4.03 -4.94 3.70
N SER A 182 -2.71 -4.80 3.65
CA SER A 182 -2.02 -3.54 3.39
C SER A 182 -1.43 -3.58 1.97
N TRP A 183 -2.31 -3.43 0.97
CA TRP A 183 -1.96 -3.54 -0.45
C TRP A 183 -2.32 -2.26 -1.22
N ALA A 184 -1.47 -1.84 -2.12
CA ALA A 184 -1.61 -0.58 -2.86
C ALA A 184 -1.90 -0.75 -4.37
N GLU A 185 -1.52 -1.88 -4.97
CA GLU A 185 -1.69 -2.09 -6.41
C GLU A 185 -3.14 -2.35 -6.77
N SER A 186 -3.65 -1.70 -7.84
CA SER A 186 -5.08 -1.67 -8.14
C SER A 186 -5.64 -3.02 -8.56
N SER A 187 -4.97 -3.77 -9.43
CA SER A 187 -5.47 -5.06 -9.92
C SER A 187 -5.42 -6.12 -8.82
N ALA A 188 -4.35 -6.13 -8.00
CA ALA A 188 -4.23 -7.04 -6.87
C ALA A 188 -5.30 -6.76 -5.81
N VAL A 189 -5.59 -5.48 -5.52
CA VAL A 189 -6.64 -5.10 -4.56
C VAL A 189 -8.02 -5.50 -5.07
N VAL A 190 -8.32 -5.32 -6.37
CA VAL A 190 -9.58 -5.76 -6.97
C VAL A 190 -9.72 -7.29 -6.87
N PHE A 191 -8.69 -8.04 -7.23
CA PHE A 191 -8.71 -9.50 -7.13
C PHE A 191 -8.89 -9.98 -5.69
N ALA A 192 -8.17 -9.39 -4.75
CA ALA A 192 -8.27 -9.72 -3.32
C ALA A 192 -9.70 -9.52 -2.78
N ASN A 193 -10.32 -8.36 -3.08
CA ASN A 193 -11.68 -8.06 -2.61
C ASN A 193 -12.76 -8.87 -3.32
N SER A 194 -12.67 -9.00 -4.66
CA SER A 194 -13.76 -9.53 -5.49
C SER A 194 -13.69 -11.05 -5.65
N VAL A 195 -12.50 -11.62 -5.72
CA VAL A 195 -12.28 -13.05 -5.98
C VAL A 195 -11.97 -13.80 -4.71
N LEU A 196 -10.98 -13.35 -3.93
CA LEU A 196 -10.53 -14.05 -2.74
C LEU A 196 -11.36 -13.72 -1.50
N GLY A 197 -12.16 -12.64 -1.53
CA GLY A 197 -12.98 -12.22 -0.39
C GLY A 197 -12.18 -11.67 0.78
N ALA A 198 -10.94 -11.24 0.55
CA ALA A 198 -10.15 -10.48 1.51
C ALA A 198 -10.66 -9.04 1.59
N ARG A 199 -10.11 -8.23 2.48
CA ARG A 199 -10.51 -6.85 2.74
C ARG A 199 -9.33 -5.93 2.53
N CYS A 200 -9.41 -5.04 1.57
CA CYS A 200 -8.34 -4.12 1.26
C CYS A 200 -8.87 -2.80 0.70
N ASN A 201 -8.45 -1.69 1.25
CA ASN A 201 -8.56 -0.40 0.59
C ASN A 201 -7.37 -0.22 -0.35
N ARG A 202 -7.56 0.48 -1.46
CA ARG A 202 -6.47 0.86 -2.34
C ARG A 202 -5.90 2.21 -1.90
N ASN A 203 -4.92 2.19 -1.02
CA ASN A 203 -4.23 3.40 -0.57
C ASN A 203 -2.94 3.64 -1.36
N SER A 204 -2.19 4.69 -1.04
CA SER A 204 -0.88 4.92 -1.65
C SER A 204 0.17 3.92 -1.16
N GLY A 205 1.18 3.64 -2.01
CA GLY A 205 2.24 2.69 -1.67
C GLY A 205 2.98 3.02 -0.37
N ILE A 206 3.13 4.31 -0.03
CA ILE A 206 3.77 4.72 1.23
C ILE A 206 2.86 4.48 2.43
N ILE A 207 1.56 4.71 2.32
CA ILE A 207 0.59 4.42 3.39
C ILE A 207 0.58 2.92 3.67
N GLU A 208 0.61 2.07 2.63
CA GLU A 208 0.62 0.63 2.79
C GLU A 208 1.98 0.11 3.31
N LEU A 209 3.08 0.76 2.96
CA LEU A 209 4.38 0.48 3.58
C LEU A 209 4.33 0.79 5.09
N PHE A 210 3.74 1.92 5.47
CA PHE A 210 3.58 2.28 6.89
C PHE A 210 2.67 1.31 7.63
N GLY A 211 1.55 0.90 7.02
CA GLY A 211 0.66 -0.12 7.56
C GLY A 211 1.36 -1.47 7.75
N SER A 212 2.17 -1.88 6.78
CA SER A 212 2.95 -3.12 6.83
C SER A 212 4.06 -3.06 7.91
N ILE A 213 4.71 -1.91 8.11
CA ILE A 213 5.71 -1.70 9.17
C ILE A 213 5.05 -1.70 10.56
N LEU A 214 3.91 -1.02 10.70
CA LEU A 214 3.17 -0.96 11.96
C LEU A 214 2.48 -2.29 12.29
N GLY A 215 2.17 -3.10 11.26
CA GLY A 215 1.34 -4.30 11.38
C GLY A 215 -0.15 -4.00 11.58
N LYS A 216 -0.57 -2.75 11.35
CA LYS A 216 -1.96 -2.28 11.51
C LYS A 216 -2.31 -1.23 10.46
N VAL A 217 -3.57 -1.18 10.06
CA VAL A 217 -4.13 -0.17 9.16
C VAL A 217 -5.37 0.48 9.76
N PRO A 218 -5.70 1.75 9.42
CA PRO A 218 -6.94 2.37 9.84
C PRO A 218 -8.16 1.65 9.24
N GLU A 219 -9.18 1.37 10.06
CA GLU A 219 -10.39 0.65 9.65
C GLU A 219 -11.43 1.59 9.06
N PHE A 220 -11.55 1.61 7.75
CA PHE A 220 -12.58 2.37 7.03
C PHE A 220 -12.93 1.69 5.71
N ASP A 221 -13.99 2.16 5.06
CA ASP A 221 -14.48 1.75 3.73
C ASP A 221 -14.49 0.21 3.54
N LEU A 222 -13.77 -0.34 2.56
CA LEU A 222 -13.79 -1.77 2.20
C LEU A 222 -13.25 -2.71 3.29
N LEU A 223 -12.64 -2.19 4.34
CA LEU A 223 -12.27 -2.97 5.51
C LEU A 223 -13.48 -3.26 6.42
N THR A 224 -14.55 -2.48 6.33
CA THR A 224 -15.78 -2.60 7.13
C THR A 224 -16.87 -3.38 6.41
N ASP A 225 -17.80 -3.97 7.15
CA ASP A 225 -18.98 -4.62 6.57
C ASP A 225 -19.89 -3.58 5.88
N GLU A 226 -19.96 -2.37 6.42
CA GLU A 226 -20.76 -1.29 5.83
C GLU A 226 -20.22 -0.83 4.48
N GLY A 227 -18.92 -0.59 4.38
CA GLY A 227 -18.26 -0.18 3.13
C GLY A 227 -18.35 -1.25 2.03
N ARG A 228 -18.51 -2.52 2.40
CA ARG A 228 -18.66 -3.64 1.47
C ARG A 228 -20.09 -3.91 1.02
N LYS A 229 -21.08 -3.19 1.53
CA LYS A 229 -22.47 -3.35 1.09
C LYS A 229 -22.63 -2.91 -0.36
N ALA A 230 -23.28 -3.76 -1.15
CA ALA A 230 -23.61 -3.41 -2.53
C ALA A 230 -24.58 -2.23 -2.58
N LYS A 231 -24.20 -1.18 -3.28
CA LYS A 231 -25.02 0.00 -3.55
C LYS A 231 -25.74 -0.07 -4.88
N TRP A 232 -25.31 -0.99 -5.75
CA TRP A 232 -25.89 -1.23 -7.08
C TRP A 232 -26.33 -2.67 -7.23
N ILE A 233 -27.48 -2.89 -7.90
CA ILE A 233 -27.87 -4.19 -8.41
C ILE A 233 -27.80 -4.10 -9.94
N ILE A 234 -26.88 -4.85 -10.54
CA ILE A 234 -26.70 -4.92 -11.98
C ILE A 234 -27.29 -6.25 -12.48
N GLU A 235 -28.30 -6.18 -13.30
CA GLU A 235 -28.92 -7.36 -13.90
C GLU A 235 -28.46 -7.55 -15.34
N VAL A 236 -27.69 -8.62 -15.62
CA VAL A 236 -27.17 -8.94 -16.94
C VAL A 236 -28.19 -9.77 -17.71
N LYS A 237 -28.86 -9.14 -18.69
CA LYS A 237 -29.91 -9.74 -19.51
C LYS A 237 -29.43 -10.03 -20.95
N THR A 238 -28.38 -10.81 -21.08
CA THR A 238 -27.83 -11.19 -22.37
C THR A 238 -28.30 -12.58 -22.79
N THR A 239 -28.39 -12.81 -24.09
CA THR A 239 -28.76 -14.14 -24.68
C THR A 239 -27.53 -14.98 -24.99
N LYS A 240 -26.36 -14.40 -24.96
CA LYS A 240 -25.05 -15.04 -25.15
C LYS A 240 -24.13 -14.64 -24.00
N ILE A 241 -23.08 -15.42 -23.73
CA ILE A 241 -22.04 -15.06 -22.80
C ILE A 241 -21.43 -13.71 -23.21
N PRO A 242 -21.42 -12.69 -22.35
CA PRO A 242 -20.82 -11.41 -22.71
C PRO A 242 -19.29 -11.50 -22.64
N GLU A 243 -18.62 -10.71 -23.48
CA GLU A 243 -17.18 -10.49 -23.35
C GLU A 243 -16.87 -9.86 -21.99
N ALA A 244 -16.01 -10.51 -21.20
CA ALA A 244 -15.74 -10.13 -19.79
C ALA A 244 -15.23 -8.69 -19.67
N GLN A 245 -14.28 -8.29 -20.53
CA GLN A 245 -13.71 -6.94 -20.53
C GLN A 245 -14.74 -5.86 -20.90
N VAL A 246 -15.61 -6.15 -21.86
CA VAL A 246 -16.67 -5.21 -22.29
C VAL A 246 -17.71 -5.05 -21.18
N LEU A 247 -18.15 -6.17 -20.61
CA LEU A 247 -19.10 -6.14 -19.49
C LEU A 247 -18.51 -5.44 -18.27
N GLY A 248 -17.29 -5.79 -17.88
CA GLY A 248 -16.59 -5.17 -16.74
C GLY A 248 -16.41 -3.66 -16.94
N SER A 249 -16.01 -3.23 -18.13
CA SER A 249 -15.89 -1.80 -18.47
C SER A 249 -17.25 -1.08 -18.38
N ALA A 250 -18.31 -1.69 -18.91
CA ALA A 250 -19.65 -1.11 -18.89
C ALA A 250 -20.19 -0.97 -17.45
N ILE A 251 -19.96 -1.97 -16.61
CA ILE A 251 -20.31 -1.93 -15.19
C ILE A 251 -19.48 -0.87 -14.47
N GLY A 252 -18.16 -0.90 -14.65
CA GLY A 252 -17.24 0.02 -13.96
C GLY A 252 -17.52 1.48 -14.27
N MET A 253 -17.78 1.83 -15.55
CA MET A 253 -18.18 3.19 -15.93
C MET A 253 -19.51 3.63 -15.29
N LYS A 254 -20.36 2.70 -14.91
CA LYS A 254 -21.67 2.99 -14.31
C LYS A 254 -21.60 3.12 -12.79
N VAL A 255 -20.87 2.22 -12.14
CA VAL A 255 -20.82 2.13 -10.66
C VAL A 255 -19.67 2.92 -10.06
N MET A 256 -18.68 3.26 -10.87
CA MET A 256 -17.47 3.97 -10.44
C MET A 256 -16.75 3.23 -9.27
N GLU A 257 -16.64 3.88 -8.10
CA GLU A 257 -16.03 3.33 -6.90
C GLU A 257 -16.97 2.50 -6.00
N ASP A 258 -18.26 2.47 -6.32
CA ASP A 258 -19.25 1.74 -5.53
C ASP A 258 -19.14 0.22 -5.72
N VAL A 259 -19.65 -0.54 -4.77
CA VAL A 259 -19.71 -2.02 -4.83
C VAL A 259 -20.98 -2.46 -5.56
N PRO A 260 -20.89 -3.16 -6.70
CA PRO A 260 -22.05 -3.72 -7.38
C PRO A 260 -22.34 -5.15 -6.92
N TYR A 261 -23.62 -5.53 -6.88
CA TYR A 261 -24.07 -6.90 -6.89
C TYR A 261 -24.55 -7.28 -8.30
N VAL A 262 -23.80 -8.15 -8.98
CA VAL A 262 -24.08 -8.53 -10.37
C VAL A 262 -24.90 -9.82 -10.40
N LYS A 263 -26.04 -9.80 -11.11
CA LYS A 263 -26.96 -10.94 -11.30
C LYS A 263 -26.99 -11.38 -12.75
N GLY A 264 -27.27 -12.67 -12.97
CA GLY A 264 -27.53 -13.23 -14.29
C GLY A 264 -26.29 -13.67 -15.05
N LEU A 265 -25.12 -13.74 -14.37
CA LEU A 265 -23.92 -14.37 -14.90
C LEU A 265 -23.80 -15.85 -14.52
N ASP A 266 -24.45 -16.28 -13.44
CA ASP A 266 -24.46 -17.65 -12.92
C ASP A 266 -24.80 -18.71 -13.96
N LYS A 267 -25.66 -18.39 -14.92
CA LYS A 267 -26.00 -19.27 -16.05
C LYS A 267 -24.84 -19.52 -17.02
N TRP A 268 -23.78 -18.69 -16.96
CA TRP A 268 -22.62 -18.76 -17.85
C TRP A 268 -21.37 -19.25 -17.13
N ILE A 269 -21.11 -18.71 -15.93
CA ILE A 269 -19.89 -18.96 -15.17
C ILE A 269 -20.10 -19.97 -14.03
N GLY A 270 -21.36 -20.42 -13.81
CA GLY A 270 -21.68 -21.32 -12.71
C GLY A 270 -21.62 -20.66 -11.33
N THR A 271 -21.55 -21.48 -10.29
CA THR A 271 -21.48 -21.05 -8.90
C THR A 271 -20.09 -21.26 -8.27
N GLU A 272 -19.19 -21.90 -9.00
CA GLU A 272 -17.81 -22.10 -8.58
C GLU A 272 -16.87 -21.14 -9.31
N LEU A 273 -15.88 -20.65 -8.62
CA LEU A 273 -14.88 -19.78 -9.19
C LEU A 273 -13.86 -20.64 -9.95
N THR A 274 -13.91 -20.56 -11.26
CA THR A 274 -12.94 -21.16 -12.17
C THR A 274 -12.10 -20.06 -12.83
N ASP A 275 -11.04 -20.44 -13.55
CA ASP A 275 -10.20 -19.49 -14.28
C ASP A 275 -11.03 -18.69 -15.31
N ASP A 276 -12.02 -19.31 -15.95
CA ASP A 276 -12.95 -18.64 -16.86
C ASP A 276 -13.92 -17.69 -16.12
N ALA A 277 -14.27 -18.00 -14.89
CA ALA A 277 -15.17 -17.19 -14.08
C ALA A 277 -14.48 -15.97 -13.48
#